data_6b9c653199ca0558830022f0d0b8b118
#
_entry.id   6b9c653199ca0558830022f0d0b8b118
#
_cell.length_a   1.000
_cell.length_b   1.000
_cell.length_c   1.000
_cell.angle_alpha   90.00
_cell.angle_beta   90.00
_cell.angle_gamma   90.00
#
_symmetry.space_group_name_H-M   'P 1'
#
loop_
_entity.id
_entity.type
_entity.pdbx_description
1 polymer ?
#
loop_
_entity_poly.entity_id
_entity_poly.type
_entity_poly.pdbx_seq_one_letter_code
_entity_poly.pdbx_strand_id
1 'polypeptide(L)'
;AARKAAILASLAFDTVVEFEDVSVEGISHITEDDIEYGLNLGYVIKLLAVGRNTEDGIDVRVHPVFLPKTHPLASVSGVFNAIFVRGNVIGDAMFYGRGAGSLPTASAVAADIIDIARDIVAGTAGRMKYRVGERKQLCPVEKTRSSYYLRLVVADEPGVLGEIATTFGRAGVSLKSVIQARWTEDGDAEIVAVTHVVTHAAASAAADALRMLPVVREVRSLIRVADGQEDTL
;
A
#
# COMPACT_ATOMS: atom_id res chain seq x y z
N ALA A 1 11.68 -3.69 -2.97
CA ALA A 1 10.70 -2.71 -3.45
C ALA A 1 11.12 -1.27 -3.11
N ALA A 2 11.49 -0.95 -1.85
CA ALA A 2 11.73 0.41 -1.39
C ALA A 2 12.81 1.19 -2.17
N ARG A 3 13.99 0.59 -2.46
CA ARG A 3 15.03 1.23 -3.28
C ARG A 3 14.54 1.60 -4.68
N LYS A 4 13.71 0.72 -5.28
CA LYS A 4 13.09 1.02 -6.58
C LYS A 4 12.06 2.13 -6.46
N ALA A 5 11.28 2.17 -5.36
CA ALA A 5 10.34 3.23 -5.07
C ALA A 5 11.02 4.60 -4.95
N ALA A 6 12.14 4.67 -4.21
CA ALA A 6 12.93 5.90 -4.07
C ALA A 6 13.42 6.44 -5.43
N ILE A 7 14.00 5.56 -6.27
CA ILE A 7 14.48 5.94 -7.60
C ILE A 7 13.31 6.43 -8.48
N LEU A 8 12.21 5.67 -8.55
CA LEU A 8 11.07 6.02 -9.38
C LEU A 8 10.39 7.30 -8.92
N ALA A 9 10.25 7.51 -7.61
CA ALA A 9 9.70 8.75 -7.04
C ALA A 9 10.62 9.95 -7.34
N SER A 10 11.94 9.76 -7.22
CA SER A 10 12.90 10.82 -7.58
C SER A 10 12.74 11.24 -9.03
N LEU A 11 12.58 10.27 -9.93
CA LEU A 11 12.37 10.53 -11.36
C LEU A 11 11.01 11.18 -11.65
N ALA A 12 9.94 10.65 -11.05
CA ALA A 12 8.57 11.07 -11.35
C ALA A 12 8.25 12.47 -10.79
N PHE A 13 8.83 12.82 -9.65
CA PHE A 13 8.51 14.07 -8.95
C PHE A 13 9.63 15.11 -9.01
N ASP A 14 10.71 14.82 -9.76
CA ASP A 14 11.88 15.71 -9.90
C ASP A 14 12.37 16.20 -8.52
N THR A 15 12.74 15.25 -7.66
CA THR A 15 13.21 15.50 -6.29
C THR A 15 14.14 14.39 -5.83
N VAL A 16 14.96 14.65 -4.81
CA VAL A 16 15.77 13.60 -4.19
C VAL A 16 14.92 12.85 -3.15
N VAL A 17 14.71 11.56 -3.35
CA VAL A 17 14.15 10.63 -2.37
C VAL A 17 15.21 9.57 -2.08
N GLU A 18 15.66 9.50 -0.83
CA GLU A 18 16.61 8.49 -0.38
C GLU A 18 15.89 7.22 0.08
N PHE A 19 16.61 6.12 0.24
CA PHE A 19 15.99 4.87 0.71
C PHE A 19 15.39 5.00 2.11
N GLU A 20 16.04 5.77 2.97
CA GLU A 20 15.65 6.04 4.35
C GLU A 20 14.37 6.89 4.45
N ASP A 21 14.04 7.61 3.40
CA ASP A 21 12.82 8.41 3.30
C ASP A 21 11.57 7.57 3.02
N VAL A 22 11.75 6.32 2.55
CA VAL A 22 10.64 5.44 2.19
C VAL A 22 10.09 4.74 3.41
N SER A 23 8.83 4.99 3.73
CA SER A 23 8.13 4.21 4.77
C SER A 23 7.91 2.78 4.28
N VAL A 24 8.36 1.77 5.06
CA VAL A 24 8.32 0.36 4.67
C VAL A 24 7.59 -0.48 5.70
N GLU A 25 6.55 -1.17 5.23
CA GLU A 25 5.82 -2.18 5.97
C GLU A 25 5.89 -3.51 5.21
N GLY A 26 6.34 -4.58 5.88
CA GLY A 26 6.47 -5.92 5.30
C GLY A 26 5.13 -6.68 5.27
N ILE A 27 5.18 -7.92 4.81
CA ILE A 27 4.01 -8.81 4.68
C ILE A 27 4.03 -9.99 5.64
N SER A 28 5.01 -10.06 6.54
CA SER A 28 5.18 -11.21 7.45
C SER A 28 4.05 -11.37 8.47
N HIS A 29 3.26 -10.32 8.70
CA HIS A 29 2.09 -10.31 9.58
C HIS A 29 0.76 -10.64 8.85
N ILE A 30 0.78 -10.76 7.53
CA ILE A 30 -0.41 -11.13 6.75
C ILE A 30 -0.69 -12.62 6.93
N THR A 31 -1.91 -12.97 7.31
CA THR A 31 -2.34 -14.34 7.53
C THR A 31 -3.21 -14.87 6.40
N GLU A 32 -3.42 -16.20 6.37
CA GLU A 32 -4.36 -16.82 5.42
C GLU A 32 -5.79 -16.32 5.61
N ASP A 33 -6.20 -16.08 6.87
CA ASP A 33 -7.52 -15.52 7.16
C ASP A 33 -7.69 -14.12 6.56
N ASP A 34 -6.66 -13.25 6.63
CA ASP A 34 -6.73 -11.92 6.02
C ASP A 34 -6.93 -12.01 4.51
N ILE A 35 -6.25 -12.99 3.87
CA ILE A 35 -6.39 -13.23 2.43
C ILE A 35 -7.82 -13.72 2.12
N GLU A 36 -8.35 -14.67 2.89
CA GLU A 36 -9.69 -15.23 2.71
C GLU A 36 -10.77 -14.15 2.88
N TYR A 37 -10.72 -13.39 3.97
CA TYR A 37 -11.66 -12.28 4.18
C TYR A 37 -11.57 -11.22 3.10
N GLY A 38 -10.35 -10.88 2.67
CA GLY A 38 -10.14 -9.97 1.56
C GLY A 38 -10.79 -10.46 0.28
N LEU A 39 -10.62 -11.74 -0.06
CA LEU A 39 -11.23 -12.36 -1.24
C LEU A 39 -12.76 -12.34 -1.18
N ASN A 40 -13.35 -12.59 0.00
CA ASN A 40 -14.80 -12.56 0.24
C ASN A 40 -15.36 -11.13 0.12
N LEU A 41 -14.55 -10.12 0.49
CA LEU A 41 -14.89 -8.70 0.36
C LEU A 41 -14.63 -8.15 -1.06
N GLY A 42 -14.15 -8.97 -1.99
CA GLY A 42 -13.88 -8.55 -3.38
C GLY A 42 -12.50 -7.93 -3.60
N TYR A 43 -11.56 -8.14 -2.68
CA TYR A 43 -10.20 -7.62 -2.75
C TYR A 43 -9.17 -8.74 -2.97
N VAL A 44 -7.97 -8.33 -3.34
CA VAL A 44 -6.73 -9.13 -3.30
C VAL A 44 -5.65 -8.36 -2.56
N ILE A 45 -4.79 -9.04 -1.81
CA ILE A 45 -3.64 -8.39 -1.15
C ILE A 45 -2.47 -8.34 -2.12
N LYS A 46 -1.86 -7.16 -2.22
CA LYS A 46 -0.61 -6.94 -2.96
C LYS A 46 0.36 -6.11 -2.11
N LEU A 47 1.66 -6.40 -2.24
CA LEU A 47 2.70 -5.51 -1.73
C LEU A 47 2.96 -4.45 -2.78
N LEU A 48 2.60 -3.21 -2.50
CA LEU A 48 2.79 -2.09 -3.43
C LEU A 48 3.89 -1.15 -2.96
N ALA A 49 4.64 -0.63 -3.93
CA ALA A 49 5.37 0.61 -3.80
C ALA A 49 4.49 1.74 -4.34
N VAL A 50 4.23 2.74 -3.53
CA VAL A 50 3.35 3.86 -3.85
C VAL A 50 4.16 5.14 -3.81
N GLY A 51 4.06 5.96 -4.86
CA GLY A 51 4.61 7.31 -4.92
C GLY A 51 3.54 8.31 -5.33
N ARG A 52 3.37 9.40 -4.60
CA ARG A 52 2.37 10.44 -4.83
C ARG A 52 2.90 11.83 -4.58
N ASN A 53 2.41 12.78 -5.34
CA ASN A 53 2.54 14.19 -5.02
C ASN A 53 1.25 14.65 -4.33
N THR A 54 1.34 15.04 -3.06
CA THR A 54 0.21 15.46 -2.22
C THR A 54 0.40 16.89 -1.75
N GLU A 55 -0.65 17.49 -1.17
CA GLU A 55 -0.56 18.82 -0.54
C GLU A 55 0.41 18.86 0.65
N ASP A 56 0.58 17.72 1.36
CA ASP A 56 1.49 17.58 2.49
C ASP A 56 2.94 17.23 2.08
N GLY A 57 3.20 17.07 0.78
CA GLY A 57 4.51 16.72 0.22
C GLY A 57 4.50 15.42 -0.58
N ILE A 58 5.69 14.93 -0.93
CA ILE A 58 5.85 13.70 -1.69
C ILE A 58 5.70 12.50 -0.74
N ASP A 59 4.68 11.68 -0.95
CA ASP A 59 4.42 10.43 -0.24
C ASP A 59 5.11 9.28 -0.98
N VAL A 60 6.05 8.59 -0.32
CA VAL A 60 6.71 7.39 -0.86
C VAL A 60 6.71 6.30 0.18
N ARG A 61 6.08 5.17 -0.14
CA ARG A 61 5.94 4.06 0.80
C ARG A 61 5.87 2.71 0.12
N VAL A 62 6.16 1.65 0.89
CA VAL A 62 5.98 0.25 0.49
C VAL A 62 5.18 -0.44 1.59
N HIS A 63 4.04 -1.01 1.24
CA HIS A 63 3.17 -1.66 2.22
C HIS A 63 2.24 -2.69 1.56
N PRO A 64 1.71 -3.68 2.32
CA PRO A 64 0.59 -4.48 1.87
C PRO A 64 -0.66 -3.62 1.73
N VAL A 65 -1.48 -3.93 0.72
CA VAL A 65 -2.75 -3.25 0.48
C VAL A 65 -3.77 -4.19 -0.12
N PHE A 66 -5.00 -4.08 0.34
CA PHE A 66 -6.15 -4.68 -0.31
C PHE A 66 -6.52 -3.87 -1.55
N LEU A 67 -6.36 -4.47 -2.73
CA LEU A 67 -6.80 -3.92 -4.01
C LEU A 67 -8.13 -4.51 -4.43
N PRO A 68 -9.10 -3.72 -4.92
CA PRO A 68 -10.28 -4.26 -5.58
C PRO A 68 -9.88 -5.22 -6.71
N LYS A 69 -10.60 -6.33 -6.86
CA LYS A 69 -10.33 -7.30 -7.94
C LYS A 69 -10.42 -6.68 -9.34
N THR A 70 -11.10 -5.55 -9.46
CA THR A 70 -11.24 -4.77 -10.71
C THR A 70 -10.02 -3.90 -11.02
N HIS A 71 -9.13 -3.68 -10.06
CA HIS A 71 -7.95 -2.85 -10.28
C HIS A 71 -6.94 -3.56 -11.20
N PRO A 72 -6.33 -2.88 -12.20
CA PRO A 72 -5.38 -3.51 -13.14
C PRO A 72 -4.24 -4.27 -12.46
N LEU A 73 -3.68 -3.75 -11.37
CA LEU A 73 -2.61 -4.42 -10.61
C LEU A 73 -3.08 -5.68 -9.87
N ALA A 74 -4.38 -5.88 -9.66
CA ALA A 74 -4.90 -7.05 -8.96
C ALA A 74 -4.58 -8.36 -9.69
N SER A 75 -4.59 -8.33 -11.03
CA SER A 75 -4.33 -9.49 -11.90
C SER A 75 -2.85 -9.85 -12.04
N VAL A 76 -1.92 -8.96 -11.61
CA VAL A 76 -0.48 -9.19 -11.72
C VAL A 76 -0.04 -10.26 -10.73
N SER A 77 0.52 -11.38 -11.19
CA SER A 77 0.89 -12.51 -10.35
C SER A 77 2.12 -13.27 -10.86
N GLY A 78 2.63 -14.19 -10.05
CA GLY A 78 3.78 -15.04 -10.39
C GLY A 78 5.05 -14.23 -10.62
N VAL A 79 5.71 -14.45 -11.75
CA VAL A 79 6.98 -13.79 -12.12
C VAL A 79 6.80 -12.41 -12.74
N PHE A 80 5.56 -11.96 -12.88
CA PHE A 80 5.26 -10.68 -13.51
C PHE A 80 5.27 -9.54 -12.49
N ASN A 81 5.73 -8.39 -12.95
CA ASN A 81 5.67 -7.11 -12.26
C ASN A 81 4.92 -6.10 -13.11
N ALA A 82 4.36 -5.10 -12.48
CA ALA A 82 3.76 -3.97 -13.16
C ALA A 82 4.07 -2.66 -12.45
N ILE A 83 4.12 -1.59 -13.22
CA ILE A 83 4.12 -0.21 -12.74
C ILE A 83 2.87 0.43 -13.31
N PHE A 84 2.00 0.90 -12.42
CA PHE A 84 0.80 1.64 -12.80
C PHE A 84 1.07 3.11 -12.55
N VAL A 85 0.83 3.94 -13.55
CA VAL A 85 1.08 5.38 -13.51
C VAL A 85 -0.22 6.10 -13.84
N ARG A 86 -0.58 7.07 -13.01
CA ARG A 86 -1.65 8.03 -13.29
C ARG A 86 -1.07 9.40 -13.51
N GLY A 87 -1.20 9.90 -14.71
CA GLY A 87 -0.70 11.23 -15.10
C GLY A 87 -1.81 12.19 -15.46
N ASN A 88 -1.59 13.49 -15.24
CA ASN A 88 -2.60 14.53 -15.46
C ASN A 88 -3.11 14.60 -16.90
N VAL A 89 -2.25 14.29 -17.86
CA VAL A 89 -2.56 14.41 -19.30
C VAL A 89 -2.75 13.04 -19.94
N ILE A 90 -1.89 12.07 -19.61
CA ILE A 90 -1.93 10.73 -20.20
C ILE A 90 -3.04 9.85 -19.58
N GLY A 91 -3.52 10.21 -18.37
CA GLY A 91 -4.44 9.34 -17.62
C GLY A 91 -3.72 8.10 -17.06
N ASP A 92 -4.43 6.97 -17.07
CA ASP A 92 -3.92 5.71 -16.52
C ASP A 92 -3.08 4.97 -17.57
N ALA A 93 -1.86 4.59 -17.19
CA ALA A 93 -0.96 3.78 -17.99
C ALA A 93 -0.37 2.66 -17.14
N MET A 94 -0.13 1.50 -17.74
CA MET A 94 0.47 0.35 -17.05
C MET A 94 1.60 -0.25 -17.88
N PHE A 95 2.76 -0.39 -17.25
CA PHE A 95 3.90 -1.13 -17.77
C PHE A 95 3.90 -2.52 -17.10
N TYR A 96 3.87 -3.56 -17.92
CA TYR A 96 3.75 -4.94 -17.46
C TYR A 96 4.79 -5.82 -18.13
N GLY A 97 5.46 -6.65 -17.36
CA GLY A 97 6.46 -7.55 -17.89
C GLY A 97 7.03 -8.52 -16.86
N ARG A 98 7.88 -9.43 -17.32
CA ARG A 98 8.59 -10.34 -16.43
C ARG A 98 9.62 -9.59 -15.60
N GLY A 99 9.49 -9.64 -14.28
CA GLY A 99 10.43 -9.03 -13.34
C GLY A 99 11.53 -9.98 -12.86
N ALA A 100 11.35 -11.28 -13.08
CA ALA A 100 12.29 -12.31 -12.64
C ALA A 100 12.51 -13.37 -13.74
N GLY A 101 13.64 -14.04 -13.69
CA GLY A 101 14.06 -15.09 -14.62
C GLY A 101 15.41 -14.77 -15.28
N SER A 102 16.21 -15.80 -15.57
CA SER A 102 17.55 -15.63 -16.12
C SER A 102 17.56 -14.91 -17.48
N LEU A 103 16.72 -15.33 -18.40
CA LEU A 103 16.64 -14.74 -19.73
C LEU A 103 16.09 -13.29 -19.73
N PRO A 104 15.00 -12.96 -19.04
CA PRO A 104 14.52 -11.58 -18.95
C PRO A 104 15.58 -10.65 -18.33
N THR A 105 16.27 -11.08 -17.28
CA THR A 105 17.33 -10.29 -16.64
C THR A 105 18.52 -10.11 -17.57
N ALA A 106 18.98 -11.18 -18.22
CA ALA A 106 20.09 -11.12 -19.18
C ALA A 106 19.75 -10.20 -20.36
N SER A 107 18.51 -10.25 -20.87
CA SER A 107 18.05 -9.38 -21.96
C SER A 107 18.10 -7.90 -21.56
N ALA A 108 17.65 -7.56 -20.34
CA ALA A 108 17.68 -6.18 -19.85
C ALA A 108 19.12 -5.66 -19.72
N VAL A 109 20.00 -6.46 -19.10
CA VAL A 109 21.43 -6.10 -18.94
C VAL A 109 22.10 -5.93 -20.31
N ALA A 110 21.85 -6.86 -21.26
CA ALA A 110 22.42 -6.76 -22.59
C ALA A 110 21.91 -5.52 -23.34
N ALA A 111 20.63 -5.16 -23.21
CA ALA A 111 20.08 -3.94 -23.81
C ALA A 111 20.81 -2.70 -23.28
N ASP A 112 20.95 -2.58 -21.94
CA ASP A 112 21.64 -1.45 -21.32
C ASP A 112 23.11 -1.34 -21.79
N ILE A 113 23.83 -2.48 -21.90
CA ILE A 113 25.21 -2.52 -22.39
C ILE A 113 25.27 -2.02 -23.85
N ILE A 114 24.34 -2.49 -24.71
CA ILE A 114 24.30 -2.10 -26.11
C ILE A 114 24.00 -0.61 -26.24
N ASP A 115 23.07 -0.05 -25.47
CA ASP A 115 22.72 1.36 -25.53
C ASP A 115 23.89 2.25 -25.05
N ILE A 116 24.56 1.88 -23.95
CA ILE A 116 25.76 2.56 -23.47
C ILE A 116 26.87 2.51 -24.53
N ALA A 117 27.10 1.36 -25.15
CA ALA A 117 28.12 1.24 -26.20
C ALA A 117 27.81 2.13 -27.41
N ARG A 118 26.57 2.20 -27.84
CA ARG A 118 26.10 3.10 -28.92
C ARG A 118 26.37 4.57 -28.57
N ASP A 119 26.04 4.97 -27.35
CA ASP A 119 26.27 6.34 -26.88
C ASP A 119 27.74 6.71 -26.84
N ILE A 120 28.62 5.77 -26.42
CA ILE A 120 30.07 5.98 -26.43
C ILE A 120 30.57 6.17 -27.87
N VAL A 121 30.18 5.27 -28.80
CA VAL A 121 30.60 5.34 -30.20
C VAL A 121 30.09 6.61 -30.88
N ALA A 122 28.87 7.04 -30.59
CA ALA A 122 28.28 8.25 -31.12
C ALA A 122 28.81 9.54 -30.46
N GLY A 123 29.61 9.45 -29.40
CA GLY A 123 30.09 10.60 -28.63
C GLY A 123 28.96 11.31 -27.89
N THR A 124 27.86 10.60 -27.56
CA THR A 124 26.70 11.13 -26.85
C THR A 124 26.67 10.78 -25.38
N ALA A 125 27.59 9.94 -24.93
CA ALA A 125 27.69 9.53 -23.52
C ALA A 125 27.75 10.74 -22.59
N GLY A 126 26.86 10.78 -21.59
CA GLY A 126 26.79 11.86 -20.61
C GLY A 126 26.18 13.18 -21.13
N ARG A 127 25.64 13.24 -22.34
CA ARG A 127 24.90 14.43 -22.83
C ARG A 127 23.58 14.63 -22.07
N MET A 128 22.85 13.56 -21.79
CA MET A 128 21.68 13.59 -20.92
C MET A 128 22.13 13.54 -19.46
N LYS A 129 22.43 14.71 -18.90
CA LYS A 129 22.62 14.81 -17.46
C LYS A 129 21.22 14.81 -16.82
N TYR A 130 20.81 13.66 -16.31
CA TYR A 130 19.66 13.63 -15.44
C TYR A 130 20.00 14.40 -14.16
N ARG A 131 19.44 15.59 -14.02
CA ARG A 131 19.52 16.36 -12.79
C ARG A 131 18.23 16.11 -12.04
N VAL A 132 18.31 15.45 -10.90
CA VAL A 132 17.21 15.44 -9.94
C VAL A 132 17.11 16.85 -9.37
N GLY A 133 15.90 17.39 -9.31
CA GLY A 133 15.63 18.71 -8.77
C GLY A 133 15.97 18.83 -7.28
N GLU A 134 15.66 19.98 -6.72
CA GLU A 134 15.86 20.23 -5.29
C GLU A 134 15.03 19.28 -4.44
N ARG A 135 15.51 18.96 -3.23
CA ARG A 135 14.80 18.11 -2.27
C ARG A 135 13.50 18.78 -1.85
N LYS A 136 12.38 18.21 -2.26
CA LYS A 136 11.03 18.63 -1.85
C LYS A 136 10.68 18.06 -0.48
N GLN A 137 9.69 18.68 0.15
CA GLN A 137 9.13 18.15 1.40
C GLN A 137 8.53 16.75 1.18
N LEU A 138 8.81 15.86 2.09
CA LEU A 138 8.17 14.52 2.12
C LEU A 138 6.93 14.56 3.00
N CYS A 139 5.92 13.81 2.60
CA CYS A 139 4.71 13.65 3.39
C CYS A 139 4.97 12.70 4.57
N PRO A 140 4.75 13.15 5.83
CA PRO A 140 4.81 12.25 6.97
C PRO A 140 3.81 11.11 6.84
N VAL A 141 4.19 9.88 7.22
CA VAL A 141 3.34 8.69 7.09
C VAL A 141 2.02 8.83 7.84
N GLU A 142 2.02 9.55 8.95
CA GLU A 142 0.85 9.82 9.80
C GLU A 142 -0.25 10.60 9.07
N LYS A 143 0.14 11.44 8.10
CA LYS A 143 -0.77 12.25 7.29
C LYS A 143 -1.30 11.52 6.07
N THR A 144 -0.68 10.39 5.68
CA THR A 144 -1.15 9.62 4.53
C THR A 144 -2.58 9.13 4.75
N ARG A 145 -3.39 9.17 3.70
CA ARG A 145 -4.82 8.83 3.76
C ARG A 145 -5.09 7.52 3.05
N SER A 146 -5.93 6.66 3.66
CA SER A 146 -6.39 5.40 3.08
C SER A 146 -7.66 4.95 3.80
N SER A 147 -8.42 4.04 3.21
CA SER A 147 -9.30 3.17 3.98
C SER A 147 -8.48 2.07 4.65
N TYR A 148 -9.00 1.49 5.72
CA TYR A 148 -8.32 0.45 6.49
C TYR A 148 -9.23 -0.73 6.73
N TYR A 149 -8.67 -1.91 6.58
CA TYR A 149 -9.19 -3.18 7.04
C TYR A 149 -8.62 -3.46 8.43
N LEU A 150 -9.49 -3.78 9.38
CA LEU A 150 -9.11 -4.24 10.71
C LEU A 150 -9.77 -5.59 10.98
N ARG A 151 -8.99 -6.54 11.54
CA ARG A 151 -9.49 -7.80 12.03
C ARG A 151 -9.25 -7.89 13.53
N LEU A 152 -10.32 -8.15 14.27
CA LEU A 152 -10.35 -8.15 15.73
C LEU A 152 -10.82 -9.51 16.22
N VAL A 153 -10.25 -10.01 17.31
CA VAL A 153 -10.80 -11.07 18.13
C VAL A 153 -11.38 -10.46 19.38
N VAL A 154 -12.64 -10.74 19.66
CA VAL A 154 -13.43 -10.08 20.72
C VAL A 154 -14.28 -11.07 21.47
N ALA A 155 -14.66 -10.75 22.71
CA ALA A 155 -15.64 -11.52 23.45
C ALA A 155 -16.97 -11.60 22.67
N ASP A 156 -17.61 -12.78 22.62
CA ASP A 156 -18.92 -12.94 21.98
C ASP A 156 -20.03 -12.64 22.99
N GLU A 157 -20.21 -11.37 23.30
CA GLU A 157 -21.16 -10.89 24.30
C GLU A 157 -22.05 -9.76 23.76
N PRO A 158 -23.30 -9.62 24.21
CA PRO A 158 -24.14 -8.49 23.85
C PRO A 158 -23.49 -7.16 24.23
N GLY A 159 -23.48 -6.19 23.27
CA GLY A 159 -22.94 -4.86 23.48
C GLY A 159 -21.51 -4.65 22.96
N VAL A 160 -20.73 -5.70 22.76
CA VAL A 160 -19.32 -5.62 22.31
C VAL A 160 -19.18 -4.83 21.00
N LEU A 161 -20.01 -5.11 20.00
CA LEU A 161 -20.00 -4.34 18.75
C LEU A 161 -20.28 -2.84 18.96
N GLY A 162 -21.13 -2.51 19.93
CA GLY A 162 -21.43 -1.12 20.28
C GLY A 162 -20.21 -0.39 20.89
N GLU A 163 -19.45 -1.05 21.76
CA GLU A 163 -18.20 -0.49 22.32
C GLU A 163 -17.15 -0.27 21.23
N ILE A 164 -16.97 -1.25 20.35
CA ILE A 164 -16.05 -1.15 19.22
C ILE A 164 -16.43 0.01 18.31
N ALA A 165 -17.69 0.12 17.89
CA ALA A 165 -18.17 1.18 17.03
C ALA A 165 -18.04 2.57 17.68
N THR A 166 -18.31 2.67 18.98
CA THR A 166 -18.12 3.90 19.76
C THR A 166 -16.66 4.31 19.81
N THR A 167 -15.75 3.35 19.96
CA THR A 167 -14.30 3.60 20.00
C THR A 167 -13.78 4.12 18.66
N PHE A 168 -14.21 3.53 17.54
CA PHE A 168 -13.93 4.09 16.20
C PHE A 168 -14.44 5.53 16.07
N GLY A 169 -15.69 5.78 16.48
CA GLY A 169 -16.29 7.12 16.43
C GLY A 169 -15.51 8.15 17.24
N ARG A 170 -15.05 7.80 18.46
CA ARG A 170 -14.22 8.67 19.31
C ARG A 170 -12.86 8.98 18.68
N ALA A 171 -12.29 8.05 17.92
CA ALA A 171 -11.06 8.26 17.18
C ALA A 171 -11.29 9.02 15.85
N GLY A 172 -12.52 9.46 15.54
CA GLY A 172 -12.85 10.13 14.29
C GLY A 172 -12.84 9.22 13.07
N VAL A 173 -12.96 7.90 13.27
CA VAL A 173 -12.95 6.89 12.22
C VAL A 173 -14.37 6.44 11.93
N SER A 174 -14.82 6.65 10.69
CA SER A 174 -16.12 6.17 10.20
C SER A 174 -15.97 4.78 9.57
N LEU A 175 -16.91 3.89 9.89
CA LEU A 175 -16.93 2.52 9.38
C LEU A 175 -17.76 2.44 8.08
N LYS A 176 -17.20 1.81 7.06
CA LYS A 176 -17.87 1.51 5.78
C LYS A 176 -18.61 0.19 5.84
N SER A 177 -18.00 -0.82 6.47
CA SER A 177 -18.59 -2.13 6.69
C SER A 177 -18.06 -2.77 7.96
N VAL A 178 -18.90 -3.58 8.60
CA VAL A 178 -18.53 -4.43 9.74
C VAL A 178 -19.18 -5.78 9.51
N ILE A 179 -18.41 -6.85 9.68
CA ILE A 179 -18.87 -8.22 9.54
C ILE A 179 -18.39 -9.00 10.75
N GLN A 180 -19.29 -9.68 11.45
CA GLN A 180 -18.91 -10.74 12.37
C GLN A 180 -18.69 -11.99 11.52
N ALA A 181 -17.44 -12.42 11.45
CA ALA A 181 -17.00 -13.35 10.42
C ALA A 181 -17.15 -14.82 10.85
N ARG A 182 -16.60 -15.17 12.00
CA ARG A 182 -16.66 -16.53 12.55
C ARG A 182 -16.41 -16.51 14.06
N TRP A 183 -16.56 -17.67 14.69
CA TRP A 183 -16.14 -17.89 16.08
C TRP A 183 -14.79 -18.59 16.09
N THR A 184 -13.97 -18.25 17.09
CA THR A 184 -12.72 -18.95 17.37
C THR A 184 -13.02 -20.26 18.11
N GLU A 185 -12.01 -21.13 18.20
CA GLU A 185 -12.13 -22.39 18.98
C GLU A 185 -12.38 -22.12 20.47
N ASP A 186 -11.92 -20.97 20.98
CA ASP A 186 -12.10 -20.54 22.37
C ASP A 186 -13.46 -19.89 22.65
N GLY A 187 -14.33 -19.77 21.63
CA GLY A 187 -15.68 -19.19 21.74
C GLY A 187 -15.71 -17.66 21.65
N ASP A 188 -14.61 -17.01 21.33
CA ASP A 188 -14.56 -15.58 21.00
C ASP A 188 -15.05 -15.35 19.56
N ALA A 189 -15.50 -14.13 19.25
CA ALA A 189 -15.94 -13.75 17.90
C ALA A 189 -14.82 -13.05 17.12
N GLU A 190 -14.74 -13.31 15.82
CA GLU A 190 -13.93 -12.50 14.90
C GLU A 190 -14.80 -11.43 14.23
N ILE A 191 -14.35 -10.18 14.33
CA ILE A 191 -14.96 -9.03 13.66
C ILE A 191 -13.97 -8.48 12.63
N VAL A 192 -14.47 -8.30 11.39
CA VAL A 192 -13.78 -7.61 10.32
C VAL A 192 -14.46 -6.27 10.08
N ALA A 193 -13.71 -5.19 10.16
CA ALA A 193 -14.18 -3.84 9.90
C ALA A 193 -13.40 -3.21 8.74
N VAL A 194 -14.09 -2.48 7.86
CA VAL A 194 -13.48 -1.63 6.83
C VAL A 194 -13.90 -0.20 7.09
N THR A 195 -12.93 0.73 7.13
CA THR A 195 -13.19 2.15 7.39
C THR A 195 -13.45 2.91 6.10
N HIS A 196 -14.05 4.09 6.19
CA HIS A 196 -13.89 5.13 5.18
C HIS A 196 -12.46 5.67 5.17
N VAL A 197 -12.14 6.53 4.20
CA VAL A 197 -10.80 7.15 4.07
C VAL A 197 -10.50 8.02 5.29
N VAL A 198 -9.42 7.69 6.00
CA VAL A 198 -8.92 8.43 7.18
C VAL A 198 -7.40 8.59 7.09
N THR A 199 -6.82 9.42 7.93
CA THR A 199 -5.36 9.51 8.07
C THR A 199 -4.80 8.25 8.73
N HIS A 200 -3.54 7.92 8.45
CA HIS A 200 -2.85 6.82 9.12
C HIS A 200 -2.82 7.03 10.65
N ALA A 201 -2.61 8.27 11.10
CA ALA A 201 -2.65 8.61 12.52
C ALA A 201 -3.99 8.24 13.17
N ALA A 202 -5.12 8.57 12.54
CA ALA A 202 -6.44 8.26 13.08
C ALA A 202 -6.71 6.74 13.12
N ALA A 203 -6.32 6.02 12.05
CA ALA A 203 -6.47 4.57 12.00
C ALA A 203 -5.62 3.87 13.07
N SER A 204 -4.37 4.28 13.26
CA SER A 204 -3.47 3.75 14.30
C SER A 204 -4.01 4.04 15.70
N ALA A 205 -4.45 5.29 15.95
CA ALA A 205 -5.03 5.67 17.23
C ALA A 205 -6.30 4.85 17.55
N ALA A 206 -7.15 4.59 16.55
CA ALA A 206 -8.31 3.72 16.71
C ALA A 206 -7.90 2.29 17.07
N ALA A 207 -6.92 1.73 16.36
CA ALA A 207 -6.42 0.38 16.65
C ALA A 207 -5.81 0.28 18.07
N ASP A 208 -5.06 1.31 18.51
CA ASP A 208 -4.49 1.35 19.87
C ASP A 208 -5.58 1.47 20.93
N ALA A 209 -6.60 2.31 20.70
CA ALA A 209 -7.74 2.43 21.60
C ALA A 209 -8.55 1.13 21.70
N LEU A 210 -8.71 0.42 20.58
CA LEU A 210 -9.38 -0.89 20.56
C LEU A 210 -8.62 -1.94 21.38
N ARG A 211 -7.28 -1.97 21.30
CA ARG A 211 -6.42 -2.87 22.12
C ARG A 211 -6.60 -2.69 23.62
N MET A 212 -7.03 -1.48 24.04
CA MET A 212 -7.25 -1.16 25.46
C MET A 212 -8.64 -1.56 25.98
N LEU A 213 -9.56 -1.98 25.10
CA LEU A 213 -10.89 -2.42 25.51
C LEU A 213 -10.83 -3.82 26.12
N PRO A 214 -11.42 -4.05 27.32
CA PRO A 214 -11.45 -5.39 27.93
C PRO A 214 -12.13 -6.47 27.08
N VAL A 215 -13.06 -6.06 26.23
CA VAL A 215 -13.79 -6.94 25.33
C VAL A 215 -13.00 -7.34 24.08
N VAL A 216 -11.90 -6.66 23.77
CA VAL A 216 -11.01 -6.95 22.64
C VAL A 216 -9.86 -7.83 23.14
N ARG A 217 -9.78 -9.06 22.65
CA ARG A 217 -8.68 -9.99 22.93
C ARG A 217 -7.44 -9.63 22.16
N GLU A 218 -7.64 -9.31 20.85
CA GLU A 218 -6.54 -9.05 19.95
C GLU A 218 -6.98 -8.17 18.76
N VAL A 219 -6.14 -7.23 18.36
CA VAL A 219 -6.20 -6.55 17.05
C VAL A 219 -5.19 -7.24 16.14
N ARG A 220 -5.66 -8.22 15.36
CA ARG A 220 -4.80 -9.09 14.53
C ARG A 220 -4.21 -8.40 13.34
N SER A 221 -5.01 -7.55 12.68
CA SER A 221 -4.59 -6.93 11.42
C SER A 221 -5.07 -5.48 11.32
N LEU A 222 -4.21 -4.63 10.78
CA LEU A 222 -4.51 -3.28 10.34
C LEU A 222 -3.86 -3.12 8.96
N ILE A 223 -4.62 -3.22 7.87
CA ILE A 223 -4.10 -3.25 6.50
C ILE A 223 -4.81 -2.16 5.69
N ARG A 224 -4.07 -1.43 4.88
CA ARG A 224 -4.63 -0.41 3.98
C ARG A 224 -5.51 -1.04 2.90
N VAL A 225 -6.56 -0.32 2.52
CA VAL A 225 -7.49 -0.71 1.46
C VAL A 225 -7.51 0.40 0.41
N ALA A 226 -7.29 0.05 -0.83
CA ALA A 226 -7.47 0.95 -1.97
C ALA A 226 -8.92 0.90 -2.43
N ASP A 227 -9.65 1.99 -2.25
CA ASP A 227 -11.09 2.05 -2.57
C ASP A 227 -11.39 2.37 -4.05
N GLY A 228 -10.38 2.47 -4.90
CA GLY A 228 -10.55 2.87 -6.30
C GLY A 228 -10.92 4.35 -6.47
N GLN A 229 -11.05 5.11 -5.40
CA GLN A 229 -11.15 6.56 -5.45
C GLN A 229 -9.76 7.17 -5.64
N GLU A 230 -9.69 8.34 -6.28
CA GLU A 230 -8.42 9.00 -6.67
C GLU A 230 -7.44 9.22 -5.51
N ASP A 231 -7.94 9.24 -4.27
CA ASP A 231 -7.17 9.56 -3.07
C ASP A 231 -6.54 8.35 -2.34
N THR A 232 -6.70 7.13 -2.82
CA THR A 232 -6.31 5.92 -2.07
C THR A 232 -5.15 5.10 -2.67
N LEU A 233 -4.71 5.44 -3.87
CA LEU A 233 -3.52 4.83 -4.52
C LEU A 233 -2.50 5.87 -4.93
#